data_ca8a95c9f0e147b6a80af2fbc2be0e90
#
_entry.id   ca8a95c9f0e147b6a80af2fbc2be0e90
#
_cell.length_a   1.000
_cell.length_b   1.000
_cell.length_c   1.000
_cell.angle_alpha   90.00
_cell.angle_beta   90.00
_cell.angle_gamma   90.00
#
_symmetry.space_group_name_H-M   'P 1'
#
loop_
_entity.id
_entity.type
_entity.pdbx_description
1 polymer ?
#
loop_
_entity_poly.entity_id
_entity_poly.type
_entity_poly.pdbx_seq_one_letter_code
_entity_poly.pdbx_strand_id
1 'polypeptide(L)'
;DPGTDDTNEILNLGGSRALSVNLWSQWIGPVYESRLPYRNDAFFEDKDAVDELKKVSDFHLENAYMFDFDDERSNMDEVNLLAKQFIYGGNAVDVAFYSNTGTCYDSRYYSTNSNKKQRFANHAVAIVGWDDSFPAEHFSVKPDGDGAWLVKNSWGEGFGDGGFMWISY
;
A
#
# COMPACT_ATOMS: atom_id res chain seq x y z
N ASP A 1 -5.50 6.38 -13.79
CA ASP A 1 -6.40 7.34 -14.40
C ASP A 1 -7.51 6.56 -15.11
N PRO A 2 -8.73 6.53 -14.56
CA PRO A 2 -9.76 5.69 -15.10
C PRO A 2 -10.24 6.25 -16.46
N GLY A 3 -10.03 5.50 -17.49
CA GLY A 3 -10.85 5.64 -18.66
C GLY A 3 -10.24 6.25 -19.90
N THR A 4 -9.02 5.93 -20.21
CA THR A 4 -8.48 6.37 -21.49
C THR A 4 -8.05 5.24 -22.44
N ASP A 5 -8.10 3.98 -21.98
CA ASP A 5 -7.79 2.87 -22.86
C ASP A 5 -8.44 1.58 -22.35
N ASP A 6 -9.32 0.97 -23.14
CA ASP A 6 -10.04 -0.26 -22.82
C ASP A 6 -9.09 -1.45 -22.53
N THR A 7 -7.88 -1.41 -23.05
CA THR A 7 -6.86 -2.46 -22.83
C THR A 7 -6.25 -2.42 -21.43
N ASN A 8 -6.36 -1.28 -20.73
CA ASN A 8 -5.85 -1.08 -19.38
C ASN A 8 -6.91 -1.26 -18.30
N GLU A 9 -8.17 -1.53 -18.64
CA GLU A 9 -9.24 -1.64 -17.65
C GLU A 9 -8.95 -2.69 -16.59
N ILE A 10 -8.42 -3.84 -16.96
CA ILE A 10 -8.13 -4.94 -16.00
C ILE A 10 -7.08 -4.51 -14.97
N LEU A 11 -6.03 -3.81 -15.41
CA LEU A 11 -4.97 -3.33 -14.52
C LEU A 11 -5.42 -2.14 -13.67
N ASN A 12 -6.41 -1.38 -14.14
CA ASN A 12 -6.94 -0.19 -13.48
C ASN A 12 -8.17 -0.46 -12.59
N LEU A 13 -8.69 -1.68 -12.57
CA LEU A 13 -9.84 -2.04 -11.72
C LEU A 13 -9.56 -1.92 -10.21
N GLY A 14 -8.30 -1.73 -9.85
CA GLY A 14 -7.88 -1.75 -8.47
C GLY A 14 -7.92 -3.16 -7.89
N GLY A 15 -7.83 -3.25 -6.58
CA GLY A 15 -7.78 -4.53 -5.88
C GLY A 15 -8.41 -4.47 -4.50
N SER A 16 -8.43 -5.62 -3.88
CA SER A 16 -8.88 -5.77 -2.50
C SER A 16 -7.93 -6.70 -1.76
N ARG A 17 -7.53 -6.30 -0.54
CA ARG A 17 -6.71 -7.14 0.33
C ARG A 17 -7.35 -8.50 0.57
N ALA A 18 -8.66 -8.53 0.78
CA ALA A 18 -9.40 -9.78 0.99
C ALA A 18 -9.31 -10.70 -0.24
N LEU A 19 -9.36 -10.17 -1.45
CA LEU A 19 -9.17 -10.95 -2.67
C LEU A 19 -7.75 -11.49 -2.78
N SER A 20 -6.74 -10.68 -2.48
CA SER A 20 -5.34 -11.12 -2.49
C SER A 20 -5.09 -12.24 -1.48
N VAL A 21 -5.54 -12.07 -0.24
CA VAL A 21 -5.43 -13.11 0.80
C VAL A 21 -6.16 -14.39 0.38
N ASN A 22 -7.36 -14.27 -0.21
CA ASN A 22 -8.11 -15.43 -0.67
C ASN A 22 -7.39 -16.19 -1.79
N LEU A 23 -6.80 -15.49 -2.76
CA LEU A 23 -6.01 -16.12 -3.81
C LEU A 23 -4.77 -16.82 -3.24
N TRP A 24 -4.03 -16.15 -2.38
CA TRP A 24 -2.80 -16.70 -1.79
C TRP A 24 -3.09 -17.89 -0.87
N SER A 25 -4.24 -17.91 -0.19
CA SER A 25 -4.66 -19.07 0.62
C SER A 25 -4.97 -20.30 -0.22
N GLN A 26 -5.23 -20.14 -1.52
CA GLN A 26 -5.41 -21.24 -2.47
C GLN A 26 -4.09 -21.67 -3.14
N TRP A 27 -2.97 -21.20 -2.63
CA TRP A 27 -1.64 -21.46 -3.20
C TRP A 27 -1.41 -20.86 -4.59
N ILE A 28 -2.25 -19.92 -4.99
CA ILE A 28 -2.03 -19.05 -6.14
C ILE A 28 -1.23 -17.87 -5.60
N GLY A 29 0.08 -18.03 -5.59
CA GLY A 29 0.95 -17.10 -4.89
C GLY A 29 1.59 -16.05 -5.78
N PRO A 30 2.23 -15.05 -5.17
CA PRO A 30 3.08 -14.13 -5.90
C PRO A 30 4.29 -14.86 -6.47
N VAL A 31 4.80 -14.31 -7.56
CA VAL A 31 6.02 -14.74 -8.22
C VAL A 31 7.06 -13.62 -8.15
N TYR A 32 8.33 -13.96 -8.38
CA TYR A 32 9.36 -12.93 -8.51
C TYR A 32 9.07 -12.00 -9.69
N GLU A 33 9.37 -10.71 -9.51
CA GLU A 33 9.26 -9.69 -10.57
C GLU A 33 9.99 -10.09 -11.87
N SER A 34 11.13 -10.78 -11.74
CA SER A 34 11.88 -11.30 -12.89
C SER A 34 11.13 -12.34 -13.72
N ARG A 35 10.16 -13.04 -13.11
CA ARG A 35 9.33 -14.05 -13.77
C ARG A 35 8.12 -13.42 -14.43
N LEU A 36 7.52 -12.44 -13.76
CA LEU A 36 6.38 -11.69 -14.25
C LEU A 36 6.60 -10.20 -13.97
N PRO A 37 7.37 -9.49 -14.80
CA PRO A 37 7.55 -8.06 -14.66
C PRO A 37 6.21 -7.34 -14.79
N TYR A 38 5.99 -6.30 -13.97
CA TYR A 38 4.82 -5.45 -14.11
C TYR A 38 4.79 -4.84 -15.52
N ARG A 39 3.72 -5.11 -16.25
CA ARG A 39 3.56 -4.71 -17.63
C ARG A 39 2.24 -3.98 -17.81
N ASN A 40 2.30 -2.98 -18.66
CA ASN A 40 1.14 -2.20 -19.08
C ASN A 40 0.79 -2.56 -20.55
N ASP A 41 0.88 -3.84 -20.86
CA ASP A 41 0.68 -4.35 -22.21
C ASP A 41 -0.39 -5.47 -22.28
N ALA A 42 -0.64 -5.95 -23.46
CA ALA A 42 -1.63 -6.98 -23.75
C ALA A 42 -1.29 -8.38 -23.18
N PHE A 43 -0.29 -8.51 -22.30
CA PHE A 43 0.07 -9.79 -21.69
C PHE A 43 -1.12 -10.45 -20.98
N PHE A 44 -1.94 -9.65 -20.31
CA PHE A 44 -3.12 -10.15 -19.60
C PHE A 44 -4.29 -10.52 -20.50
N GLU A 45 -4.22 -10.20 -21.80
CA GLU A 45 -5.18 -10.65 -22.81
C GLU A 45 -4.92 -12.09 -23.28
N ASP A 46 -3.68 -12.57 -23.12
CA ASP A 46 -3.32 -13.97 -23.39
C ASP A 46 -3.77 -14.86 -22.21
N LYS A 47 -4.97 -15.42 -22.34
CA LYS A 47 -5.56 -16.28 -21.32
C LYS A 47 -4.73 -17.52 -21.02
N ASP A 48 -4.08 -18.09 -22.02
CA ASP A 48 -3.26 -19.28 -21.85
C ASP A 48 -2.00 -18.97 -21.05
N ALA A 49 -1.34 -17.84 -21.33
CA ALA A 49 -0.20 -17.37 -20.55
C ALA A 49 -0.59 -17.04 -19.09
N VAL A 50 -1.73 -16.40 -18.88
CA VAL A 50 -2.25 -16.10 -17.54
C VAL A 50 -2.60 -17.38 -16.79
N ASP A 51 -3.22 -18.37 -17.44
CA ASP A 51 -3.60 -19.63 -16.80
C ASP A 51 -2.37 -20.50 -16.45
N GLU A 52 -1.31 -20.45 -17.24
CA GLU A 52 -0.04 -21.09 -16.88
C GLU A 52 0.61 -20.41 -15.66
N LEU A 53 0.54 -19.08 -15.53
CA LEU A 53 1.06 -18.36 -14.38
C LEU A 53 0.32 -18.68 -13.08
N LYS A 54 -0.98 -18.93 -13.15
CA LYS A 54 -1.77 -19.37 -11.98
C LYS A 54 -1.28 -20.69 -11.36
N LYS A 55 -0.53 -21.46 -12.12
CA LYS A 55 0.04 -22.74 -11.66
C LYS A 55 1.41 -22.58 -11.01
N VAL A 56 1.97 -21.37 -11.04
CA VAL A 56 3.30 -21.06 -10.54
C VAL A 56 3.18 -20.18 -9.31
N SER A 57 3.86 -20.56 -8.24
CA SER A 57 3.96 -19.77 -7.02
C SER A 57 5.38 -19.87 -6.49
N ASP A 58 6.07 -18.74 -6.36
CA ASP A 58 7.40 -18.70 -5.75
C ASP A 58 7.29 -18.47 -4.24
N PHE A 59 6.13 -18.02 -3.76
CA PHE A 59 5.85 -17.75 -2.35
C PHE A 59 4.47 -18.26 -1.97
N HIS A 60 4.31 -18.68 -0.72
CA HIS A 60 3.04 -19.12 -0.16
C HIS A 60 2.68 -18.28 1.05
N LEU A 61 1.40 -18.02 1.20
CA LEU A 61 0.88 -17.37 2.39
C LEU A 61 0.89 -18.37 3.55
N GLU A 62 1.67 -18.07 4.59
CA GLU A 62 1.61 -18.84 5.84
C GLU A 62 0.50 -18.34 6.76
N ASN A 63 0.42 -17.02 6.94
CA ASN A 63 -0.56 -16.38 7.79
C ASN A 63 -0.95 -15.02 7.24
N ALA A 64 -2.17 -14.59 7.55
CA ALA A 64 -2.64 -13.24 7.30
C ALA A 64 -3.21 -12.67 8.61
N TYR A 65 -2.75 -11.49 8.97
CA TYR A 65 -3.22 -10.75 10.14
C TYR A 65 -3.88 -9.46 9.69
N MET A 66 -5.07 -9.21 10.19
CA MET A 66 -5.79 -7.95 9.92
C MET A 66 -5.96 -7.19 11.22
N PHE A 67 -5.61 -5.93 11.20
CA PHE A 67 -5.81 -5.00 12.30
C PHE A 67 -6.83 -3.97 11.87
N ASP A 68 -7.90 -3.84 12.63
CA ASP A 68 -8.93 -2.85 12.36
C ASP A 68 -8.93 -1.78 13.45
N PHE A 69 -9.13 -0.54 13.02
CA PHE A 69 -9.46 0.54 13.94
C PHE A 69 -10.93 0.43 14.31
N ASP A 70 -11.26 0.70 15.56
CA ASP A 70 -12.64 0.89 15.93
C ASP A 70 -13.24 2.15 15.27
N ASP A 71 -14.55 2.27 15.27
CA ASP A 71 -15.25 3.38 14.61
C ASP A 71 -14.85 4.75 15.13
N GLU A 72 -14.43 4.83 16.38
CA GLU A 72 -13.98 6.05 17.07
C GLU A 72 -12.45 6.24 16.99
N ARG A 73 -11.73 5.23 16.47
CA ARG A 73 -10.26 5.17 16.44
C ARG A 73 -9.62 5.28 17.83
N SER A 74 -10.31 4.81 18.85
CA SER A 74 -9.81 4.83 20.22
C SER A 74 -8.68 3.84 20.46
N ASN A 75 -8.54 2.82 19.61
CA ASN A 75 -7.49 1.80 19.65
C ASN A 75 -6.27 2.11 18.76
N MET A 76 -6.10 3.36 18.32
CA MET A 76 -4.99 3.76 17.43
C MET A 76 -3.62 3.38 17.98
N ASP A 77 -3.37 3.62 19.25
CA ASP A 77 -2.08 3.34 19.87
C ASP A 77 -1.77 1.84 19.87
N GLU A 78 -2.78 1.01 20.12
CA GLU A 78 -2.65 -0.45 20.11
C GLU A 78 -2.34 -0.95 18.70
N VAL A 79 -3.10 -0.50 17.69
CA VAL A 79 -2.90 -0.88 16.29
C VAL A 79 -1.53 -0.41 15.78
N ASN A 80 -1.12 0.81 16.13
CA ASN A 80 0.20 1.32 15.78
C ASN A 80 1.32 0.49 16.43
N LEU A 81 1.16 0.09 17.69
CA LEU A 81 2.13 -0.76 18.38
C LEU A 81 2.24 -2.13 17.70
N LEU A 82 1.12 -2.76 17.35
CA LEU A 82 1.10 -4.03 16.63
C LEU A 82 1.80 -3.90 15.27
N ALA A 83 1.50 -2.85 14.49
CA ALA A 83 2.15 -2.60 13.22
C ALA A 83 3.68 -2.49 13.39
N LYS A 84 4.15 -1.72 14.37
CA LYS A 84 5.58 -1.59 14.69
C LYS A 84 6.23 -2.93 15.05
N GLN A 85 5.53 -3.79 15.81
CA GLN A 85 6.04 -5.12 16.15
C GLN A 85 6.21 -6.00 14.91
N PHE A 86 5.27 -5.98 13.97
CA PHE A 86 5.39 -6.71 12.70
C PHE A 86 6.55 -6.19 11.86
N ILE A 87 6.69 -4.88 11.74
CA ILE A 87 7.79 -4.26 10.99
C ILE A 87 9.15 -4.58 11.63
N TYR A 88 9.23 -4.48 12.96
CA TYR A 88 10.45 -4.84 13.69
C TYR A 88 10.84 -6.31 13.51
N GLY A 89 9.85 -7.19 13.34
CA GLY A 89 10.04 -8.60 12.99
C GLY A 89 10.46 -8.86 11.54
N GLY A 90 10.71 -7.81 10.73
CA GLY A 90 11.16 -7.94 9.34
C GLY A 90 10.03 -8.06 8.32
N ASN A 91 8.80 -7.74 8.71
CA ASN A 91 7.64 -7.75 7.81
C ASN A 91 7.31 -6.35 7.31
N ALA A 92 6.53 -6.26 6.24
CA ALA A 92 5.83 -5.05 5.83
C ALA A 92 4.36 -5.14 6.22
N VAL A 93 3.74 -3.98 6.48
CA VAL A 93 2.32 -3.89 6.83
C VAL A 93 1.59 -3.16 5.72
N ASP A 94 0.60 -3.80 5.09
CA ASP A 94 -0.27 -3.15 4.12
C ASP A 94 -1.23 -2.19 4.82
N VAL A 95 -1.30 -0.97 4.35
CA VAL A 95 -2.22 0.05 4.84
C VAL A 95 -2.93 0.76 3.69
N ALA A 96 -4.20 1.06 3.88
CA ALA A 96 -4.93 1.92 2.97
C ALA A 96 -5.20 3.28 3.62
N PHE A 97 -5.05 4.32 2.80
CA PHE A 97 -5.34 5.69 3.21
C PHE A 97 -6.02 6.45 2.07
N TYR A 98 -6.54 7.62 2.38
CA TYR A 98 -7.05 8.51 1.34
C TYR A 98 -5.90 9.34 0.79
N SER A 99 -5.46 9.01 -0.41
CA SER A 99 -4.47 9.78 -1.15
C SER A 99 -5.15 10.90 -1.91
N ASN A 100 -4.76 12.14 -1.61
CA ASN A 100 -5.16 13.32 -2.36
C ASN A 100 -3.93 13.93 -3.03
N THR A 101 -3.78 13.69 -4.32
CA THR A 101 -2.66 14.21 -5.10
C THR A 101 -2.57 15.73 -5.11
N GLY A 102 -3.68 16.43 -4.83
CA GLY A 102 -3.71 17.90 -4.74
C GLY A 102 -3.13 18.47 -3.44
N THR A 103 -2.96 17.65 -2.40
CA THR A 103 -2.41 18.08 -1.10
C THR A 103 -1.04 17.49 -0.79
N CYS A 104 -0.58 16.54 -1.59
CA CYS A 104 0.76 16.00 -1.52
C CYS A 104 1.71 16.87 -2.37
N TYR A 105 1.97 18.10 -1.93
CA TYR A 105 2.84 19.05 -2.64
C TYR A 105 4.30 18.59 -2.70
N ASP A 106 4.74 17.88 -1.66
CA ASP A 106 6.00 17.15 -1.71
C ASP A 106 5.68 15.65 -1.72
N SER A 107 6.02 14.98 -2.80
CA SER A 107 5.81 13.54 -2.95
C SER A 107 6.49 12.69 -1.88
N ARG A 108 7.30 13.31 -1.01
CA ARG A 108 7.98 12.64 0.11
C ARG A 108 7.21 12.66 1.42
N TYR A 109 6.30 13.62 1.61
CA TYR A 109 5.63 13.83 2.89
C TYR A 109 4.12 13.99 2.72
N TYR A 110 3.36 13.17 3.42
CA TYR A 110 1.91 13.21 3.39
C TYR A 110 1.34 13.25 4.82
N SER A 111 0.55 14.28 5.11
CA SER A 111 -0.12 14.41 6.38
C SER A 111 -1.53 13.82 6.33
N THR A 112 -1.86 12.93 7.26
CA THR A 112 -3.22 12.39 7.42
C THR A 112 -4.22 13.48 7.80
N ASN A 113 -3.77 14.56 8.46
CA ASN A 113 -4.61 15.71 8.82
C ASN A 113 -5.18 16.46 7.62
N SER A 114 -4.56 16.36 6.44
CA SER A 114 -5.06 16.98 5.23
C SER A 114 -6.43 16.46 4.79
N ASN A 115 -6.84 15.28 5.28
CA ASN A 115 -8.06 14.59 4.85
C ASN A 115 -8.90 14.02 5.99
N LYS A 116 -8.91 14.67 7.15
CA LYS A 116 -9.70 14.24 8.34
C LYS A 116 -11.20 13.97 8.07
N LYS A 117 -11.75 14.52 6.99
CA LYS A 117 -13.16 14.35 6.62
C LYS A 117 -13.42 13.17 5.68
N GLN A 118 -12.37 12.56 5.14
CA GLN A 118 -12.51 11.44 4.21
C GLN A 118 -12.66 10.13 5.00
N ARG A 119 -13.73 9.41 4.68
CA ARG A 119 -14.04 8.13 5.35
C ARG A 119 -13.57 6.91 4.55
N PHE A 120 -13.18 7.10 3.30
CA PHE A 120 -12.83 6.00 2.40
C PHE A 120 -11.39 6.14 1.95
N ALA A 121 -10.63 5.07 2.12
CA ALA A 121 -9.32 4.95 1.51
C ALA A 121 -9.47 4.71 0.00
N ASN A 122 -8.58 5.32 -0.78
CA ASN A 122 -8.52 5.15 -2.24
C ASN A 122 -7.15 4.68 -2.73
N HIS A 123 -6.20 4.48 -1.83
CA HIS A 123 -4.85 4.05 -2.16
C HIS A 123 -4.29 3.13 -1.08
N ALA A 124 -3.50 2.14 -1.50
CA ALA A 124 -2.83 1.19 -0.61
C ALA A 124 -1.32 1.28 -0.81
N VAL A 125 -0.58 1.18 0.29
CA VAL A 125 0.89 1.21 0.33
C VAL A 125 1.41 0.21 1.37
N ALA A 126 2.70 -0.08 1.33
CA ALA A 126 3.35 -0.91 2.33
C ALA A 126 4.13 -0.06 3.33
N ILE A 127 3.77 -0.13 4.62
CA ILE A 127 4.59 0.43 5.70
C ILE A 127 5.80 -0.50 5.87
N VAL A 128 7.00 0.09 5.82
CA VAL A 128 8.27 -0.63 5.91
C VAL A 128 9.15 -0.12 7.05
N GLY A 129 8.75 0.96 7.71
CA GLY A 129 9.46 1.56 8.83
C GLY A 129 8.65 2.64 9.53
N TRP A 130 9.23 3.25 10.54
CA TRP A 130 8.66 4.39 11.25
C TRP A 130 9.75 5.21 11.94
N ASP A 131 9.42 6.45 12.29
CA ASP A 131 10.20 7.29 13.19
C ASP A 131 9.24 8.07 14.10
N ASP A 132 9.27 7.76 15.40
CA ASP A 132 8.42 8.42 16.41
C ASP A 132 8.80 9.88 16.65
N SER A 133 10.00 10.27 16.24
CA SER A 133 10.53 11.64 16.37
C SER A 133 10.48 12.41 15.05
N PHE A 134 9.84 11.85 14.01
CA PHE A 134 9.78 12.53 12.71
C PHE A 134 9.06 13.86 12.83
N PRO A 135 9.73 14.99 12.51
CA PRO A 135 9.18 16.31 12.85
C PRO A 135 7.92 16.64 12.06
N ALA A 136 6.87 17.07 12.76
CA ALA A 136 5.60 17.51 12.20
C ALA A 136 5.76 18.67 11.18
N GLU A 137 6.83 19.45 11.33
CA GLU A 137 7.16 20.59 10.45
C GLU A 137 7.49 20.21 9.01
N HIS A 138 7.85 18.95 8.75
CA HIS A 138 8.12 18.47 7.39
C HIS A 138 6.85 18.36 6.53
N PHE A 139 5.68 18.30 7.16
CA PHE A 139 4.42 18.14 6.45
C PHE A 139 3.81 19.50 6.10
N SER A 140 3.36 19.64 4.85
CA SER A 140 2.70 20.87 4.38
C SER A 140 1.40 21.18 5.12
N VAL A 141 0.69 20.16 5.56
CA VAL A 141 -0.41 20.26 6.53
C VAL A 141 0.10 19.65 7.82
N LYS A 142 0.42 20.50 8.79
CA LYS A 142 1.04 20.07 10.03
C LYS A 142 0.12 19.09 10.80
N PRO A 143 0.59 17.87 11.14
CA PRO A 143 -0.12 16.95 12.02
C PRO A 143 -0.11 17.46 13.47
N ASP A 144 -0.90 16.80 14.33
CA ASP A 144 -1.07 17.21 15.72
C ASP A 144 0.17 16.92 16.60
N GLY A 145 1.08 16.07 16.13
CA GLY A 145 2.33 15.70 16.81
C GLY A 145 3.39 15.19 15.85
N ASP A 146 4.56 14.91 16.38
CA ASP A 146 5.65 14.26 15.70
C ASP A 146 5.35 12.78 15.49
N GLY A 147 6.07 12.17 14.55
CA GLY A 147 5.97 10.76 14.22
C GLY A 147 5.39 10.50 12.84
N ALA A 148 5.99 9.53 12.16
CA ALA A 148 5.57 9.15 10.81
C ALA A 148 5.92 7.70 10.47
N TRP A 149 5.15 7.16 9.55
CA TRP A 149 5.38 5.90 8.88
C TRP A 149 6.22 6.10 7.63
N LEU A 150 7.29 5.32 7.47
CA LEU A 150 7.97 5.19 6.18
C LEU A 150 7.22 4.16 5.34
N VAL A 151 6.74 4.56 4.19
CA VAL A 151 5.97 3.70 3.30
C VAL A 151 6.63 3.56 1.94
N LYS A 152 6.54 2.35 1.37
CA LYS A 152 6.87 2.08 -0.01
C LYS A 152 5.62 2.22 -0.86
N ASN A 153 5.69 3.10 -1.85
CA ASN A 153 4.61 3.32 -2.83
C ASN A 153 4.82 2.45 -4.07
N SER A 154 3.79 2.36 -4.92
CA SER A 154 3.79 1.59 -6.17
C SER A 154 3.97 2.44 -7.44
N TRP A 155 4.40 3.70 -7.30
CA TRP A 155 4.50 4.64 -8.42
C TRP A 155 5.91 4.77 -9.02
N GLY A 156 6.76 3.78 -8.73
CA GLY A 156 8.13 3.69 -9.26
C GLY A 156 9.14 4.54 -8.47
N GLU A 157 10.42 4.35 -8.83
CA GLU A 157 11.55 5.00 -8.14
C GLU A 157 11.62 6.52 -8.36
N GLY A 158 10.95 7.03 -9.38
CA GLY A 158 10.87 8.48 -9.63
C GLY A 158 9.93 9.21 -8.68
N PHE A 159 9.13 8.50 -7.88
CA PHE A 159 8.23 9.09 -6.90
C PHE A 159 8.93 9.21 -5.53
N GLY A 160 8.69 10.33 -4.87
CA GLY A 160 9.19 10.54 -3.51
C GLY A 160 10.71 10.44 -3.38
N ASP A 161 11.16 9.69 -2.44
CA ASP A 161 12.57 9.36 -2.23
C ASP A 161 12.82 7.90 -2.65
N GLY A 162 13.13 7.70 -3.94
CA GLY A 162 13.36 6.37 -4.49
C GLY A 162 12.14 5.44 -4.41
N GLY A 163 10.93 5.98 -4.51
CA GLY A 163 9.68 5.23 -4.38
C GLY A 163 9.10 5.20 -2.97
N PHE A 164 9.75 5.86 -2.01
CA PHE A 164 9.31 5.94 -0.61
C PHE A 164 8.77 7.33 -0.26
N MET A 165 7.92 7.36 0.75
CA MET A 165 7.41 8.61 1.32
C MET A 165 7.11 8.43 2.81
N TRP A 166 6.97 9.55 3.51
CA TRP A 166 6.55 9.58 4.91
C TRP A 166 5.08 9.95 5.03
N ILE A 167 4.35 9.21 5.84
CA ILE A 167 2.94 9.50 6.18
C ILE A 167 2.88 9.76 7.69
N SER A 168 2.33 10.91 8.12
CA SER A 168 2.16 11.19 9.54
C SER A 168 1.24 10.16 10.22
N TYR A 169 1.43 9.94 11.49
CA TYR A 169 0.54 9.10 12.31
C TYR A 169 -0.90 9.57 12.26
#